data_97006a0f8d0750d3e877f93f65e2a3bf
#
_entry.id   97006a0f8d0750d3e877f93f65e2a3bf
#
_cell.length_a   1.000
_cell.length_b   1.000
_cell.length_c   1.000
_cell.angle_alpha   90.00
_cell.angle_beta   90.00
_cell.angle_gamma   90.00
#
_symmetry.space_group_name_H-M   'P 1'
#
loop_
_entity.id
_entity.type
_entity.pdbx_description
1 polymer ?
#
loop_
_entity_poly.entity_id
_entity_poly.type
_entity_poly.pdbx_seq_one_letter_code
_entity_poly.pdbx_strand_id
1 'polypeptide(L)'
;MDDLNALADEHLAAARTSPHGRSAHLLLRQEPLRQTVIALTAGSALDEHNAPPAASLQVLRGAVRLTAASGDVELTTGGLQPIPHERHGLLALEDAVVLLTAVND
;
A
#
# COMPACT_ATOMS: atom_id res chain seq x y z
N MET A 1 12.39 -14.49 9.50
CA MET A 1 12.08 -14.01 8.15
C MET A 1 10.58 -13.79 8.04
N ASP A 2 10.19 -12.67 7.47
CA ASP A 2 8.78 -12.40 7.16
C ASP A 2 8.45 -12.95 5.77
N ASP A 3 7.37 -13.72 5.70
CA ASP A 3 6.86 -14.24 4.44
C ASP A 3 5.76 -13.32 3.93
N LEU A 4 6.04 -12.55 2.87
CA LEU A 4 5.09 -11.59 2.33
C LEU A 4 3.82 -12.26 1.78
N ASN A 5 3.91 -13.47 1.25
CA ASN A 5 2.71 -14.19 0.80
C ASN A 5 1.80 -14.56 1.95
N ALA A 6 2.37 -15.06 3.05
CA ALA A 6 1.61 -15.40 4.24
C ALA A 6 0.98 -14.15 4.87
N LEU A 7 1.74 -13.05 4.95
CA LEU A 7 1.24 -11.78 5.46
C LEU A 7 0.13 -11.20 4.58
N ALA A 8 0.25 -11.33 3.27
CA ALA A 8 -0.78 -10.89 2.35
C ALA A 8 -2.10 -11.62 2.61
N ASP A 9 -2.07 -12.95 2.74
CA ASP A 9 -3.26 -13.75 3.05
C ASP A 9 -3.88 -13.35 4.40
N GLU A 10 -3.05 -13.22 5.42
CA GLU A 10 -3.48 -12.87 6.78
C GLU A 10 -4.14 -11.50 6.82
N HIS A 11 -3.50 -10.49 6.25
CA HIS A 11 -4.01 -9.12 6.32
C HIS A 11 -5.19 -8.89 5.39
N LEU A 12 -5.28 -9.59 4.26
CA LEU A 12 -6.46 -9.51 3.41
C LEU A 12 -7.68 -10.10 4.13
N ALA A 13 -7.52 -11.22 4.83
CA ALA A 13 -8.58 -11.78 5.64
C ALA A 13 -9.02 -10.80 6.75
N ALA A 14 -8.06 -10.15 7.41
CA ALA A 14 -8.36 -9.15 8.44
C ALA A 14 -9.05 -7.91 7.85
N ALA A 15 -8.64 -7.47 6.66
CA ALA A 15 -9.27 -6.33 5.99
C ALA A 15 -10.75 -6.59 5.68
N ARG A 16 -11.09 -7.83 5.29
CA ARG A 16 -12.46 -8.21 4.97
C ARG A 16 -13.40 -8.11 6.17
N THR A 17 -12.89 -8.21 7.38
CA THR A 17 -13.69 -8.10 8.61
C THR A 17 -13.52 -6.75 9.31
N SER A 18 -12.69 -5.87 8.76
CA SER A 18 -12.46 -4.54 9.30
C SER A 18 -13.60 -3.59 8.89
N PRO A 19 -14.03 -2.67 9.79
CA PRO A 19 -15.06 -1.67 9.46
C PRO A 19 -14.70 -0.78 8.26
N HIS A 20 -13.43 -0.54 8.04
CA HIS A 20 -12.94 0.33 6.97
C HIS A 20 -12.36 -0.43 5.79
N GLY A 21 -12.45 -1.77 5.79
CA GLY A 21 -11.96 -2.59 4.69
C GLY A 21 -10.45 -2.58 4.54
N ARG A 22 -9.70 -2.37 5.60
CA ARG A 22 -8.24 -2.32 5.54
C ARG A 22 -7.58 -2.92 6.76
N SER A 23 -6.36 -3.41 6.55
CA SER A 23 -5.48 -3.93 7.61
C SER A 23 -4.04 -3.60 7.24
N ALA A 24 -3.30 -3.01 8.16
CA ALA A 24 -1.91 -2.61 7.93
C ALA A 24 -1.00 -3.12 9.02
N HIS A 25 0.23 -3.44 8.65
CA HIS A 25 1.25 -3.93 9.57
C HIS A 25 2.60 -3.35 9.22
N LEU A 26 3.19 -2.63 10.18
CA LEU A 26 4.57 -2.15 10.05
C LEU A 26 5.51 -3.35 10.17
N LEU A 27 6.06 -3.76 9.04
CA LEU A 27 6.84 -4.97 8.88
C LEU A 27 8.29 -4.76 9.29
N LEU A 28 8.87 -3.66 8.85
CA LEU A 28 10.27 -3.32 9.08
C LEU A 28 10.38 -1.86 9.46
N ARG A 29 11.04 -1.61 10.57
CA ARG A 29 11.38 -0.26 11.00
C ARG A 29 12.86 -0.23 11.35
N GLN A 30 13.65 0.25 10.41
CA GLN A 30 15.09 0.41 10.57
C GLN A 30 15.45 1.80 10.04
N GLU A 31 15.29 2.78 10.89
CA GLU A 31 15.37 4.18 10.51
C GLU A 31 16.61 4.51 9.68
N PRO A 32 16.47 5.21 8.55
CA PRO A 32 15.24 5.89 8.10
C PRO A 32 14.31 5.02 7.26
N LEU A 33 14.53 3.72 7.13
CA LEU A 33 13.74 2.79 6.30
C LEU A 33 12.53 2.26 7.06
N ARG A 34 11.36 2.30 6.40
CA ARG A 34 10.13 1.67 6.89
C ARG A 34 9.45 0.91 5.78
N GLN A 35 8.96 -0.29 6.09
CA GLN A 35 8.16 -1.08 5.16
C GLN A 35 6.89 -1.54 5.84
N THR A 36 5.75 -1.30 5.18
CA THR A 36 4.43 -1.59 5.70
C THR A 36 3.65 -2.42 4.69
N VAL A 37 3.05 -3.51 5.13
CA VAL A 37 2.09 -4.28 4.35
C VAL A 37 0.71 -3.70 4.62
N ILE A 38 -0.03 -3.38 3.55
CA ILE A 38 -1.38 -2.82 3.65
C ILE A 38 -2.32 -3.65 2.78
N ALA A 39 -3.36 -4.20 3.38
CA ALA A 39 -4.42 -4.89 2.67
C ALA A 39 -5.67 -4.00 2.60
N LEU A 40 -6.31 -3.98 1.43
CA LEU A 40 -7.51 -3.19 1.17
C LEU A 40 -8.52 -4.05 0.44
N THR A 41 -9.76 -4.04 0.89
CA THR A 41 -10.85 -4.67 0.12
C THR A 41 -11.23 -3.78 -1.07
N ALA A 42 -11.83 -4.39 -2.09
CA ALA A 42 -12.27 -3.67 -3.29
C ALA A 42 -13.11 -2.44 -2.93
N GLY A 43 -12.77 -1.30 -3.50
CA GLY A 43 -13.44 -0.02 -3.24
C GLY A 43 -12.97 0.73 -2.01
N SER A 44 -12.14 0.10 -1.15
CA SER A 44 -11.56 0.78 0.01
C SER A 44 -10.40 1.67 -0.43
N ALA A 45 -10.18 2.76 0.30
CA ALA A 45 -9.17 3.74 -0.08
C ALA A 45 -8.37 4.22 1.13
N LEU A 46 -7.15 4.64 0.88
CA LEU A 46 -6.38 5.47 1.78
C LEU A 46 -6.52 6.90 1.28
N ASP A 47 -6.94 7.80 2.17
CA ASP A 47 -7.13 9.21 1.84
C ASP A 47 -5.79 9.86 1.45
N GLU A 48 -5.88 10.96 0.71
CA GLU A 48 -4.69 11.70 0.31
C GLU A 48 -3.91 12.20 1.52
N HIS A 49 -2.61 12.05 1.45
CA HIS A 49 -1.67 12.50 2.48
C HIS A 49 -0.36 12.96 1.84
N ASN A 50 0.45 13.65 2.63
CA ASN A 50 1.73 14.15 2.16
C ASN A 50 2.72 13.01 1.94
N ALA A 51 3.57 13.15 0.93
CA ALA A 51 4.59 12.17 0.62
C ALA A 51 5.78 12.29 1.57
N PRO A 52 6.39 11.15 1.97
CA PRO A 52 7.69 11.17 2.62
C PRO A 52 8.78 11.58 1.60
N PRO A 53 10.03 11.82 2.04
CA PRO A 53 11.13 12.20 1.13
C PRO A 53 11.34 11.23 -0.01
N ALA A 54 11.17 9.93 0.25
CA ALA A 54 11.24 8.90 -0.78
C ALA A 54 10.32 7.75 -0.41
N ALA A 55 9.62 7.19 -1.38
CA ALA A 55 8.74 6.03 -1.17
C ALA A 55 8.49 5.30 -2.47
N SER A 56 8.20 4.01 -2.33
CA SER A 56 7.72 3.18 -3.44
C SER A 56 6.56 2.32 -2.98
N LEU A 57 5.73 1.93 -3.94
CA LEU A 57 4.59 1.06 -3.73
C LEU A 57 4.73 -0.15 -4.65
N GLN A 58 4.64 -1.35 -4.07
CA GLN A 58 4.62 -2.60 -4.82
C GLN A 58 3.32 -3.33 -4.55
N VAL A 59 2.66 -3.80 -5.61
CA VAL A 59 1.44 -4.60 -5.48
C VAL A 59 1.81 -6.06 -5.31
N LEU A 60 1.44 -6.66 -4.19
CA LEU A 60 1.63 -8.07 -3.91
C LEU A 60 0.45 -8.91 -4.38
N ARG A 61 -0.75 -8.36 -4.30
CA ARG A 61 -2.02 -9.00 -4.73
C ARG A 61 -2.96 -7.95 -5.28
N GLY A 62 -3.70 -8.31 -6.31
CA GLY A 62 -4.81 -7.51 -6.82
C GLY A 62 -4.40 -6.33 -7.67
N ALA A 63 -5.20 -5.28 -7.62
CA ALA A 63 -5.00 -4.07 -8.41
C ALA A 63 -5.39 -2.83 -7.61
N VAL A 64 -4.61 -1.77 -7.78
CA VAL A 64 -4.82 -0.49 -7.09
C VAL A 64 -4.65 0.67 -8.07
N ARG A 65 -5.21 1.81 -7.71
CA ARG A 65 -4.94 3.09 -8.37
C ARG A 65 -4.26 4.03 -7.39
N LEU A 66 -3.04 4.44 -7.73
CA LEU A 66 -2.32 5.49 -7.00
C LEU A 66 -2.81 6.83 -7.55
N THR A 67 -3.43 7.64 -6.69
CA THR A 67 -4.03 8.91 -7.10
C THR A 67 -3.16 10.08 -6.70
N ALA A 68 -2.93 11.00 -7.64
CA ALA A 68 -2.13 12.19 -7.42
C ALA A 68 -2.53 13.28 -8.40
N ALA A 69 -2.29 14.55 -8.06
CA ALA A 69 -2.64 15.67 -8.92
C ALA A 69 -1.91 15.62 -10.27
N SER A 70 -0.68 15.12 -10.29
CA SER A 70 0.11 14.96 -11.52
C SER A 70 -0.41 13.85 -12.44
N GLY A 71 -1.34 13.03 -11.97
CA GLY A 71 -1.92 11.93 -12.73
C GLY A 71 -2.01 10.66 -11.90
N ASP A 72 -3.01 9.84 -12.21
CA ASP A 72 -3.22 8.56 -11.54
C ASP A 72 -2.48 7.45 -12.27
N VAL A 73 -2.04 6.44 -11.51
CA VAL A 73 -1.36 5.26 -12.06
C VAL A 73 -2.06 4.01 -11.53
N GLU A 74 -2.45 3.12 -12.43
CA GLU A 74 -2.99 1.82 -12.06
C GLU A 74 -1.88 0.79 -12.02
N LEU A 75 -1.86 -0.04 -10.96
CA LEU A 75 -0.87 -1.09 -10.78
C LEU A 75 -1.59 -2.41 -10.50
N THR A 76 -1.03 -3.48 -11.07
CA THR A 76 -1.47 -4.86 -10.83
C THR A 76 -0.38 -5.64 -10.12
N THR A 77 -0.68 -6.88 -9.75
CA THR A 77 0.26 -7.77 -9.03
C THR A 77 1.66 -7.76 -9.65
N GLY A 78 2.66 -7.51 -8.83
CA GLY A 78 4.05 -7.41 -9.24
C GLY A 78 4.49 -6.01 -9.65
N GLY A 79 3.55 -5.09 -9.86
CA GLY A 79 3.87 -3.72 -10.24
C GLY A 79 4.57 -2.95 -9.13
N LEU A 80 5.58 -2.18 -9.49
CA LEU A 80 6.34 -1.33 -8.59
C LEU A 80 6.34 0.09 -9.13
N GLN A 81 5.97 1.05 -8.29
CA GLN A 81 5.84 2.44 -8.67
C GLN A 81 6.50 3.35 -7.64
N PRO A 82 7.41 4.25 -8.03
CA PRO A 82 7.83 5.32 -7.14
C PRO A 82 6.63 6.21 -6.80
N ILE A 83 6.51 6.61 -5.54
CA ILE A 83 5.44 7.52 -5.13
C ILE A 83 5.89 8.94 -5.45
N PRO A 84 5.08 9.72 -6.18
CA PRO A 84 5.43 11.09 -6.49
C PRO A 84 5.53 11.93 -5.22
N HIS A 85 6.45 12.89 -5.21
CA HIS A 85 6.68 13.76 -4.07
C HIS A 85 5.62 14.86 -3.98
N GLU A 86 4.37 14.42 -3.82
CA GLU A 86 3.17 15.27 -3.71
C GLU A 86 2.10 14.53 -2.91
N ARG A 87 1.03 15.21 -2.57
CA ARG A 87 -0.11 14.55 -1.92
C ARG A 87 -0.66 13.47 -2.84
N HIS A 88 -0.92 12.30 -2.27
CA HIS A 88 -1.39 11.14 -3.01
C HIS A 88 -2.30 10.28 -2.14
N GLY A 89 -3.13 9.49 -2.79
CA GLY A 89 -3.99 8.50 -2.16
C GLY A 89 -3.87 7.17 -2.86
N LEU A 90 -4.62 6.20 -2.37
CA LEU A 90 -4.62 4.85 -2.93
C LEU A 90 -6.04 4.31 -2.92
N LEU A 91 -6.49 3.77 -4.05
CA LEU A 91 -7.80 3.15 -4.19
C LEU A 91 -7.63 1.69 -4.61
N ALA A 92 -8.25 0.77 -3.88
CA ALA A 92 -8.26 -0.64 -4.27
C ALA A 92 -9.33 -0.84 -5.36
N LEU A 93 -8.90 -1.27 -6.54
CA LEU A 93 -9.77 -1.58 -7.66
C LEU A 93 -10.40 -2.96 -7.50
N GLU A 94 -9.70 -3.84 -6.79
CA GLU A 94 -10.16 -5.15 -6.34
C GLU A 94 -9.50 -5.40 -4.99
N ASP A 95 -9.80 -6.52 -4.33
CA ASP A 95 -9.11 -6.88 -3.09
C ASP A 95 -7.60 -6.88 -3.36
N ALA A 96 -6.85 -6.11 -2.61
CA ALA A 96 -5.45 -5.86 -2.90
C ALA A 96 -4.57 -5.85 -1.66
N VAL A 97 -3.31 -6.20 -1.85
CA VAL A 97 -2.27 -6.08 -0.82
C VAL A 97 -1.08 -5.39 -1.45
N VAL A 98 -0.58 -4.38 -0.78
CA VAL A 98 0.58 -3.61 -1.24
C VAL A 98 1.68 -3.59 -0.18
N LEU A 99 2.91 -3.44 -0.64
CA LEU A 99 4.07 -3.17 0.21
C LEU A 99 4.49 -1.72 -0.02
N LEU A 100 4.36 -0.93 1.03
CA LEU A 100 4.81 0.46 1.02
C LEU A 100 6.20 0.53 1.63
N THR A 101 7.15 1.02 0.86
CA THR A 101 8.51 1.28 1.33
C THR A 101 8.69 2.79 1.42
N ALA A 102 9.12 3.30 2.56
CA ALA A 102 9.28 4.73 2.77
C ALA A 102 10.57 5.04 3.52
N VAL A 103 11.18 6.15 3.16
CA VAL A 103 12.35 6.71 3.85
C VAL A 103 11.91 7.98 4.54
N ASN A 104 12.06 8.02 5.86
CA ASN A 104 11.69 9.18 6.69
C ASN A 104 12.94 9.83 7.29
N ASP A 105 12.95 11.13 7.30
CA ASP A 105 14.00 11.91 7.95
C ASP A 105 13.77 11.99 9.46
#